data_93570a492a88883170b35dd38639dc35
#
_entry.id   93570a492a88883170b35dd38639dc35
#
_cell.length_a   1.000
_cell.length_b   1.000
_cell.length_c   1.000
_cell.angle_alpha   90.00
_cell.angle_beta   90.00
_cell.angle_gamma   90.00
#
_symmetry.space_group_name_H-M   'P 1'
#
loop_
_entity.id
_entity.type
_entity.pdbx_description
1 polymer ?
#
loop_
_entity_poly.entity_id
_entity_poly.type
_entity_poly.pdbx_seq_one_letter_code
_entity_poly.pdbx_strand_id
1 'polypeptide(L)'
;MYNENQKRAFIEAHTNSDKTAAKIIQIFSWFEPHEEKWGMDLSQQSAENLQPVVNELTGVRSKSTELILIILKEYVKWCGRNGYDVSKGIFDVRIVTIDKIQNQMVASPLHLKSKLDEFFEPVEEETVDITYRVFLWMAFAGLEDKDAIRVTSDCVDLKNLRINFEGHSYEIYKECIEDFEKACTLTSFQYKHPNYTTYRDRAEGNLIMRGIRTPTVDLKTIRPVINKRFSVDDASNETSSRQKSRLSYRRIFLSGVFYR
;
A
#
# COMPACT_ATOMS: atom_id res chain seq x y z
N MET A 1 -16.97 -28.94 8.72
CA MET A 1 -15.51 -28.69 8.47
C MET A 1 -14.91 -29.98 7.97
N TYR A 2 -14.37 -29.98 6.74
CA TYR A 2 -13.73 -31.18 6.17
C TYR A 2 -12.57 -31.62 7.07
N ASN A 3 -12.40 -32.95 7.28
CA ASN A 3 -11.44 -33.52 8.24
C ASN A 3 -11.50 -32.84 9.63
N GLU A 4 -12.68 -32.68 10.15
CA GLU A 4 -12.95 -31.90 11.36
C GLU A 4 -12.07 -32.26 12.56
N ASN A 5 -11.87 -33.58 12.82
CA ASN A 5 -11.03 -34.03 13.94
C ASN A 5 -9.58 -33.54 13.82
N GLN A 6 -9.01 -33.58 12.64
CA GLN A 6 -7.65 -33.15 12.37
C GLN A 6 -7.53 -31.61 12.57
N LYS A 7 -8.50 -30.84 12.05
CA LYS A 7 -8.51 -29.38 12.18
C LYS A 7 -8.77 -28.93 13.62
N ARG A 8 -9.62 -29.61 14.35
CA ARG A 8 -9.84 -29.34 15.79
C ARG A 8 -8.56 -29.61 16.59
N ALA A 9 -7.88 -30.72 16.37
CA ALA A 9 -6.62 -31.04 17.04
C ALA A 9 -5.54 -29.98 16.75
N PHE A 10 -5.47 -29.48 15.51
CA PHE A 10 -4.61 -28.34 15.17
C PHE A 10 -4.98 -27.07 15.95
N ILE A 11 -6.27 -26.72 16.02
CA ILE A 11 -6.73 -25.52 16.72
C ILE A 11 -6.37 -25.59 18.20
N GLU A 12 -6.62 -26.72 18.84
CA GLU A 12 -6.28 -26.96 20.25
C GLU A 12 -4.78 -26.87 20.51
N ALA A 13 -3.95 -27.38 19.60
CA ALA A 13 -2.51 -27.31 19.68
C ALA A 13 -1.94 -25.90 19.38
N HIS A 14 -2.68 -25.09 18.62
CA HIS A 14 -2.19 -23.80 18.12
C HIS A 14 -2.58 -22.63 19.02
N THR A 15 -3.72 -22.68 19.73
CA THR A 15 -4.21 -21.56 20.53
C THR A 15 -5.06 -21.97 21.70
N ASN A 16 -4.93 -21.26 22.82
CA ASN A 16 -5.82 -21.34 24.00
C ASN A 16 -6.87 -20.20 24.01
N SER A 17 -6.91 -19.38 22.97
CA SER A 17 -7.82 -18.22 22.88
C SER A 17 -9.04 -18.57 22.04
N ASP A 18 -10.23 -18.51 22.63
CA ASP A 18 -11.50 -18.74 21.93
C ASP A 18 -11.67 -17.79 20.72
N LYS A 19 -11.23 -16.55 20.86
CA LYS A 19 -11.28 -15.57 19.76
C LYS A 19 -10.40 -15.96 18.59
N THR A 20 -9.21 -16.51 18.87
CA THR A 20 -8.28 -16.99 17.84
C THR A 20 -8.80 -18.28 17.23
N ALA A 21 -9.28 -19.21 18.05
CA ALA A 21 -9.90 -20.45 17.60
C ALA A 21 -11.07 -20.19 16.63
N ALA A 22 -11.97 -19.27 16.99
CA ALA A 22 -13.09 -18.89 16.12
C ALA A 22 -12.66 -18.35 14.76
N LYS A 23 -11.56 -17.57 14.71
CA LYS A 23 -11.00 -17.09 13.45
C LYS A 23 -10.43 -18.21 12.59
N ILE A 24 -9.74 -19.16 13.21
CA ILE A 24 -9.16 -20.31 12.50
C ILE A 24 -10.29 -21.19 11.94
N ILE A 25 -11.34 -21.45 12.72
CA ILE A 25 -12.54 -22.16 12.28
C ILE A 25 -13.16 -21.47 11.06
N GLN A 26 -13.32 -20.14 11.12
CA GLN A 26 -13.83 -19.36 10.00
C GLN A 26 -12.96 -19.51 8.73
N ILE A 27 -11.65 -19.53 8.88
CA ILE A 27 -10.73 -19.74 7.75
C ILE A 27 -10.96 -21.13 7.14
N PHE A 28 -11.01 -22.16 7.95
CA PHE A 28 -11.25 -23.51 7.47
C PHE A 28 -12.63 -23.66 6.81
N SER A 29 -13.66 -22.97 7.32
CA SER A 29 -15.00 -23.02 6.70
C SER A 29 -15.04 -22.42 5.29
N TRP A 30 -14.13 -21.50 4.95
CA TRP A 30 -14.04 -20.97 3.60
C TRP A 30 -13.45 -21.97 2.60
N PHE A 31 -12.61 -22.90 3.08
CA PHE A 31 -12.01 -23.95 2.24
C PHE A 31 -12.88 -25.22 2.15
N GLU A 32 -13.82 -25.40 3.07
CA GLU A 32 -14.66 -26.62 3.13
C GLU A 32 -15.36 -26.97 1.81
N PRO A 33 -16.03 -26.05 1.10
CA PRO A 33 -16.67 -26.37 -0.19
C PRO A 33 -15.67 -26.84 -1.25
N HIS A 34 -14.45 -26.31 -1.18
CA HIS A 34 -13.38 -26.68 -2.11
C HIS A 34 -12.79 -28.04 -1.76
N GLU A 35 -12.57 -28.33 -0.48
CA GLU A 35 -12.08 -29.62 0.02
C GLU A 35 -13.06 -30.76 -0.31
N GLU A 36 -14.36 -30.51 -0.15
CA GLU A 36 -15.41 -31.43 -0.56
C GLU A 36 -15.35 -31.74 -2.05
N LYS A 37 -15.17 -30.70 -2.87
CA LYS A 37 -15.04 -30.85 -4.33
C LYS A 37 -13.76 -31.60 -4.72
N TRP A 38 -12.67 -31.37 -4.01
CA TRP A 38 -11.39 -32.07 -4.27
C TRP A 38 -11.35 -33.49 -3.71
N GLY A 39 -12.22 -33.79 -2.74
CA GLY A 39 -12.21 -35.09 -2.02
C GLY A 39 -10.99 -35.29 -1.14
N MET A 40 -10.26 -34.21 -0.77
CA MET A 40 -9.05 -34.25 0.05
C MET A 40 -8.84 -32.96 0.84
N ASP A 41 -8.08 -33.06 1.93
CA ASP A 41 -7.76 -31.97 2.82
C ASP A 41 -6.91 -30.88 2.11
N LEU A 42 -7.07 -29.64 2.52
CA LEU A 42 -6.29 -28.52 1.99
C LEU A 42 -4.77 -28.71 2.20
N SER A 43 -4.35 -29.46 3.22
CA SER A 43 -2.94 -29.77 3.47
C SER A 43 -2.30 -30.63 2.40
N GLN A 44 -3.10 -31.35 1.62
CA GLN A 44 -2.67 -32.25 0.55
C GLN A 44 -2.73 -31.62 -0.84
N GLN A 45 -3.22 -30.34 -0.92
CA GLN A 45 -3.47 -29.68 -2.19
C GLN A 45 -2.22 -29.10 -2.84
N SER A 46 -2.23 -29.07 -4.17
CA SER A 46 -1.22 -28.38 -4.97
C SER A 46 -1.41 -26.86 -4.92
N ALA A 47 -0.37 -26.11 -5.26
CA ALA A 47 -0.46 -24.66 -5.41
C ALA A 47 -1.50 -24.25 -6.47
N GLU A 48 -1.62 -25.00 -7.54
CA GLU A 48 -2.57 -24.76 -8.64
C GLU A 48 -4.04 -24.78 -8.17
N ASN A 49 -4.37 -25.67 -7.26
CA ASN A 49 -5.72 -25.77 -6.69
C ASN A 49 -5.95 -24.70 -5.60
N LEU A 50 -4.95 -24.41 -4.80
CA LEU A 50 -5.06 -23.46 -3.68
C LEU A 50 -5.04 -21.99 -4.14
N GLN A 51 -4.27 -21.65 -5.19
CA GLN A 51 -4.09 -20.28 -5.65
C GLN A 51 -5.41 -19.58 -6.05
N PRO A 52 -6.31 -20.21 -6.84
CA PRO A 52 -7.60 -19.60 -7.19
C PRO A 52 -8.46 -19.29 -5.95
N VAL A 53 -8.52 -20.22 -4.99
CA VAL A 53 -9.29 -20.04 -3.76
C VAL A 53 -8.73 -18.90 -2.91
N VAL A 54 -7.41 -18.84 -2.77
CA VAL A 54 -6.75 -17.75 -2.06
C VAL A 54 -6.98 -16.41 -2.77
N ASN A 55 -6.96 -16.37 -4.11
CA ASN A 55 -7.26 -15.17 -4.89
C ASN A 55 -8.70 -14.69 -4.69
N GLU A 56 -9.67 -15.60 -4.66
CA GLU A 56 -11.07 -15.30 -4.38
C GLU A 56 -11.24 -14.69 -2.98
N LEU A 57 -10.61 -15.26 -1.98
CA LEU A 57 -10.63 -14.75 -0.60
C LEU A 57 -9.93 -13.39 -0.47
N THR A 58 -8.84 -13.17 -1.21
CA THR A 58 -8.12 -11.87 -1.26
C THR A 58 -9.01 -10.79 -1.83
N GLY A 59 -9.85 -11.14 -2.75
CA GLY A 59 -10.84 -10.26 -3.35
C GLY A 59 -11.74 -9.60 -2.32
N VAL A 60 -11.95 -10.20 -1.16
CA VAL A 60 -12.91 -9.74 -0.16
C VAL A 60 -12.25 -8.99 1.03
N ARG A 61 -10.98 -9.26 1.39
CA ARG A 61 -10.37 -8.72 2.63
C ARG A 61 -8.83 -8.63 2.58
N SER A 62 -8.27 -7.57 2.05
CA SER A 62 -6.81 -7.40 1.84
C SER A 62 -5.91 -7.55 3.09
N LYS A 63 -6.36 -7.15 4.28
CA LYS A 63 -5.58 -7.31 5.53
C LYS A 63 -5.68 -8.70 6.17
N SER A 64 -6.66 -9.50 5.76
CA SER A 64 -6.89 -10.83 6.33
C SER A 64 -6.17 -11.94 5.58
N THR A 65 -5.73 -11.71 4.35
CA THR A 65 -5.18 -12.76 3.49
C THR A 65 -3.77 -13.19 3.91
N GLU A 66 -2.94 -12.25 4.37
CA GLU A 66 -1.63 -12.61 4.95
C GLU A 66 -1.81 -13.53 6.17
N LEU A 67 -2.76 -13.19 7.04
CA LEU A 67 -3.09 -14.01 8.21
C LEU A 67 -3.65 -15.38 7.80
N ILE A 68 -4.51 -15.43 6.78
CA ILE A 68 -5.03 -16.68 6.23
C ILE A 68 -3.86 -17.57 5.78
N LEU A 69 -2.95 -17.06 4.96
CA LEU A 69 -1.81 -17.84 4.49
C LEU A 69 -0.88 -18.27 5.62
N ILE A 70 -0.66 -17.44 6.63
CA ILE A 70 0.13 -17.81 7.81
C ILE A 70 -0.51 -19.01 8.50
N ILE A 71 -1.82 -18.95 8.77
CA ILE A 71 -2.54 -20.03 9.45
C ILE A 71 -2.54 -21.31 8.61
N LEU A 72 -2.77 -21.21 7.29
CA LEU A 72 -2.74 -22.39 6.42
C LEU A 72 -1.35 -23.03 6.37
N LYS A 73 -0.29 -22.21 6.28
CA LYS A 73 1.09 -22.70 6.32
C LYS A 73 1.44 -23.38 7.64
N GLU A 74 0.98 -22.82 8.76
CA GLU A 74 1.18 -23.43 10.08
C GLU A 74 0.37 -24.72 10.22
N TYR A 75 -0.85 -24.79 9.69
CA TYR A 75 -1.63 -26.01 9.64
C TYR A 75 -0.91 -27.13 8.86
N VAL A 76 -0.44 -26.84 7.66
CA VAL A 76 0.29 -27.82 6.83
C VAL A 76 1.57 -28.30 7.53
N LYS A 77 2.33 -27.39 8.15
CA LYS A 77 3.51 -27.78 8.96
C LYS A 77 3.14 -28.68 10.13
N TRP A 78 2.04 -28.36 10.83
CA TRP A 78 1.56 -29.15 11.95
C TRP A 78 1.12 -30.54 11.48
N CYS A 79 0.38 -30.62 10.38
CA CYS A 79 -0.01 -31.91 9.76
C CYS A 79 1.22 -32.80 9.49
N GLY A 80 2.25 -32.23 8.82
CA GLY A 80 3.47 -32.99 8.52
C GLY A 80 4.22 -33.46 9.77
N ARG A 81 4.24 -32.65 10.85
CA ARG A 81 4.85 -33.04 12.14
C ARG A 81 4.07 -34.18 12.87
N ASN A 82 2.76 -34.25 12.63
CA ASN A 82 1.88 -35.22 13.24
C ASN A 82 1.61 -36.44 12.35
N GLY A 83 2.42 -36.67 11.30
CA GLY A 83 2.38 -37.87 10.48
C GLY A 83 1.26 -37.89 9.44
N TYR A 84 0.56 -36.78 9.20
CA TYR A 84 -0.40 -36.68 8.12
C TYR A 84 0.32 -36.49 6.78
N ASP A 85 -0.28 -36.99 5.73
CA ASP A 85 0.21 -36.73 4.37
C ASP A 85 -0.02 -35.29 3.98
N VAL A 86 1.02 -34.66 3.46
CA VAL A 86 0.98 -33.20 3.13
C VAL A 86 1.64 -32.89 1.79
N SER A 87 1.07 -31.94 1.09
CA SER A 87 1.68 -31.30 -0.06
C SER A 87 2.41 -30.02 0.39
N LYS A 88 3.47 -29.65 -0.33
CA LYS A 88 4.14 -28.37 -0.15
C LYS A 88 3.49 -27.23 -0.93
N GLY A 89 2.40 -27.47 -1.64
CA GLY A 89 1.74 -26.52 -2.53
C GLY A 89 1.38 -25.19 -1.87
N ILE A 90 0.96 -25.18 -0.60
CA ILE A 90 0.62 -23.94 0.12
C ILE A 90 1.80 -22.98 0.25
N PHE A 91 3.04 -23.46 0.21
CA PHE A 91 4.23 -22.60 0.35
C PHE A 91 4.54 -21.85 -0.94
N ASP A 92 4.04 -22.34 -2.07
CA ASP A 92 4.18 -21.73 -3.39
C ASP A 92 3.02 -20.78 -3.72
N VAL A 93 1.93 -20.83 -2.91
CA VAL A 93 0.80 -19.90 -3.05
C VAL A 93 1.23 -18.48 -2.69
N ARG A 94 0.94 -17.54 -3.59
CA ARG A 94 1.24 -16.11 -3.44
C ARG A 94 -0.05 -15.32 -3.28
N ILE A 95 0.02 -14.23 -2.52
CA ILE A 95 -1.07 -13.26 -2.49
C ILE A 95 -0.95 -12.44 -3.76
N VAL A 96 -1.74 -12.80 -4.77
CA VAL A 96 -1.85 -12.01 -5.99
C VAL A 96 -2.99 -11.03 -5.79
N THR A 97 -2.66 -9.84 -5.28
CA THR A 97 -3.62 -8.75 -5.08
C THR A 97 -3.86 -7.95 -6.37
N ILE A 98 -3.61 -8.54 -7.54
CA ILE A 98 -3.53 -7.82 -8.81
C ILE A 98 -4.88 -7.20 -9.21
N ASP A 99 -5.99 -7.91 -9.17
CA ASP A 99 -7.25 -7.41 -9.73
C ASP A 99 -7.94 -6.30 -8.91
N LYS A 100 -7.79 -6.31 -7.58
CA LYS A 100 -8.31 -5.23 -6.73
C LYS A 100 -7.34 -4.07 -6.57
N ILE A 101 -6.06 -4.34 -6.65
CA ILE A 101 -5.03 -3.32 -6.69
C ILE A 101 -5.15 -2.55 -8.02
N GLN A 102 -5.38 -3.20 -9.16
CA GLN A 102 -5.52 -2.52 -10.45
C GLN A 102 -6.65 -1.48 -10.47
N ASN A 103 -7.80 -1.77 -9.88
CA ASN A 103 -8.91 -0.81 -9.80
C ASN A 103 -8.68 0.32 -8.76
N GLN A 104 -7.67 0.21 -7.91
CA GLN A 104 -7.29 1.20 -6.88
C GLN A 104 -5.91 1.79 -7.13
N MET A 105 -5.23 1.39 -8.19
CA MET A 105 -3.90 1.86 -8.58
C MET A 105 -4.00 3.09 -9.48
N VAL A 106 -2.92 3.82 -9.45
CA VAL A 106 -2.67 4.89 -10.41
C VAL A 106 -2.14 4.25 -11.69
N ALA A 107 -2.92 4.34 -12.76
CA ALA A 107 -2.61 3.62 -13.99
C ALA A 107 -1.49 4.28 -14.83
N SER A 108 -1.22 5.57 -14.61
CA SER A 108 -0.24 6.34 -15.39
C SER A 108 0.18 7.62 -14.66
N PRO A 109 1.28 8.29 -15.07
CA PRO A 109 1.64 9.62 -14.57
C PRO A 109 0.50 10.64 -14.70
N LEU A 110 -0.19 10.66 -15.83
CA LEU A 110 -1.34 11.55 -16.06
C LEU A 110 -2.48 11.27 -15.07
N HIS A 111 -2.75 10.01 -14.77
CA HIS A 111 -3.76 9.64 -13.76
C HIS A 111 -3.31 10.07 -12.35
N LEU A 112 -2.01 9.93 -12.01
CA LEU A 112 -1.49 10.44 -10.73
C LEU A 112 -1.63 11.95 -10.65
N LYS A 113 -1.25 12.69 -11.71
CA LYS A 113 -1.43 14.15 -11.77
C LYS A 113 -2.87 14.54 -11.49
N SER A 114 -3.83 13.93 -12.19
CA SER A 114 -5.26 14.19 -11.99
C SER A 114 -5.69 13.96 -10.53
N LYS A 115 -5.18 12.91 -9.87
CA LYS A 115 -5.47 12.65 -8.46
C LYS A 115 -4.80 13.66 -7.54
N LEU A 116 -3.60 14.09 -7.83
CA LEU A 116 -2.93 15.12 -7.05
C LEU A 116 -3.64 16.49 -7.18
N ASP A 117 -4.09 16.84 -8.38
CA ASP A 117 -4.83 18.08 -8.63
C ASP A 117 -6.23 18.06 -7.97
N GLU A 118 -6.82 16.87 -7.76
CA GLU A 118 -8.10 16.71 -7.05
C GLU A 118 -7.97 16.88 -5.51
N PHE A 119 -6.85 16.44 -4.91
CA PHE A 119 -6.73 16.34 -3.46
C PHE A 119 -5.74 17.32 -2.81
N PHE A 120 -4.92 17.98 -3.58
CA PHE A 120 -3.91 18.92 -3.12
C PHE A 120 -4.05 20.28 -3.83
N GLU A 121 -3.64 21.33 -3.16
CA GLU A 121 -3.60 22.66 -3.74
C GLU A 121 -2.74 22.67 -5.03
N PRO A 122 -3.13 23.49 -6.03
CA PRO A 122 -2.34 23.65 -7.24
C PRO A 122 -0.91 24.10 -6.94
N VAL A 123 0.02 23.75 -7.80
CA VAL A 123 1.45 24.05 -7.62
C VAL A 123 1.73 25.57 -7.61
N GLU A 124 0.92 26.35 -8.31
CA GLU A 124 1.01 27.80 -8.40
C GLU A 124 0.69 28.51 -7.07
N GLU A 125 -0.06 27.83 -6.20
CA GLU A 125 -0.43 28.36 -4.90
C GLU A 125 0.73 28.37 -3.88
N GLU A 126 1.85 27.73 -4.20
CA GLU A 126 3.09 27.69 -3.41
C GLU A 126 2.87 27.26 -1.94
N THR A 127 1.92 26.38 -1.71
CA THR A 127 1.59 25.88 -0.37
C THR A 127 2.46 24.68 0.02
N VAL A 128 2.31 24.25 1.28
CA VAL A 128 2.98 23.04 1.76
C VAL A 128 2.59 21.76 0.97
N ASP A 129 1.49 21.80 0.25
CA ASP A 129 0.99 20.68 -0.55
C ASP A 129 1.97 20.31 -1.68
N ILE A 130 2.79 21.24 -2.17
CA ILE A 130 3.87 20.97 -3.11
C ILE A 130 4.79 19.86 -2.59
N THR A 131 5.13 19.88 -1.31
CA THR A 131 6.01 18.84 -0.73
C THR A 131 5.32 17.47 -0.71
N TYR A 132 4.01 17.41 -0.46
CA TYR A 132 3.25 16.16 -0.50
C TYR A 132 3.11 15.64 -1.93
N ARG A 133 2.87 16.51 -2.91
CA ARG A 133 2.80 16.15 -4.33
C ARG A 133 4.11 15.51 -4.79
N VAL A 134 5.25 16.16 -4.53
CA VAL A 134 6.58 15.64 -4.91
C VAL A 134 6.90 14.34 -4.16
N PHE A 135 6.54 14.22 -2.89
CA PHE A 135 6.70 12.98 -2.14
C PHE A 135 5.96 11.81 -2.81
N LEU A 136 4.75 12.03 -3.30
CA LEU A 136 3.96 11.02 -3.99
C LEU A 136 4.48 10.73 -5.41
N TRP A 137 5.05 11.72 -6.09
CA TRP A 137 5.77 11.51 -7.34
C TRP A 137 7.02 10.65 -7.16
N MET A 138 7.79 10.89 -6.11
CA MET A 138 8.95 10.04 -5.76
C MET A 138 8.51 8.61 -5.45
N ALA A 139 7.36 8.41 -4.80
CA ALA A 139 6.77 7.08 -4.64
C ALA A 139 6.49 6.41 -5.98
N PHE A 140 5.85 7.10 -6.90
CA PHE A 140 5.53 6.56 -8.22
C PHE A 140 6.79 6.28 -9.05
N ALA A 141 7.82 7.10 -8.89
CA ALA A 141 9.14 6.85 -9.46
C ALA A 141 9.88 5.65 -8.84
N GLY A 142 9.39 5.11 -7.72
CA GLY A 142 9.93 3.90 -7.07
C GLY A 142 10.90 4.15 -5.93
N LEU A 143 10.95 5.35 -5.35
CA LEU A 143 11.68 5.58 -4.11
C LEU A 143 10.86 5.06 -2.92
N GLU A 144 11.53 4.43 -1.95
CA GLU A 144 10.90 4.12 -0.67
C GLU A 144 10.69 5.41 0.14
N ASP A 145 9.68 5.45 0.99
CA ASP A 145 9.32 6.65 1.74
C ASP A 145 10.44 7.18 2.66
N LYS A 146 11.22 6.27 3.26
CA LYS A 146 12.39 6.61 4.08
C LYS A 146 13.51 7.29 3.28
N ASP A 147 13.60 6.99 1.98
CA ASP A 147 14.59 7.54 1.08
C ASP A 147 14.08 8.84 0.46
N ALA A 148 12.80 8.89 0.08
CA ALA A 148 12.17 10.07 -0.48
C ALA A 148 12.27 11.31 0.44
N ILE A 149 12.19 11.15 1.76
CA ILE A 149 12.37 12.26 2.71
C ILE A 149 13.83 12.76 2.82
N ARG A 150 14.79 12.02 2.27
CA ARG A 150 16.23 12.34 2.28
C ARG A 150 16.73 12.92 0.96
N VAL A 151 15.89 12.97 -0.05
CA VAL A 151 16.25 13.51 -1.37
C VAL A 151 16.50 15.01 -1.25
N THR A 152 17.65 15.46 -1.76
CA THR A 152 18.02 16.88 -1.83
C THR A 152 17.72 17.45 -3.22
N SER A 153 17.64 18.77 -3.33
CA SER A 153 17.49 19.45 -4.62
C SER A 153 18.62 19.11 -5.60
N ASP A 154 19.84 18.86 -5.09
CA ASP A 154 20.98 18.48 -5.90
C ASP A 154 20.87 17.07 -6.51
N CYS A 155 20.00 16.23 -5.96
CA CYS A 155 19.70 14.91 -6.52
C CYS A 155 18.75 14.98 -7.73
N VAL A 156 18.11 16.14 -7.96
CA VAL A 156 17.08 16.32 -8.99
C VAL A 156 17.68 16.93 -10.24
N ASP A 157 17.73 16.19 -11.30
CA ASP A 157 18.17 16.62 -12.63
C ASP A 157 16.94 16.78 -13.55
N LEU A 158 16.36 17.97 -13.53
CA LEU A 158 15.18 18.29 -14.36
C LEU A 158 15.51 18.30 -15.86
N LYS A 159 16.77 18.55 -16.24
CA LYS A 159 17.19 18.55 -17.63
C LYS A 159 17.15 17.15 -18.24
N ASN A 160 17.60 16.17 -17.47
CA ASN A 160 17.63 14.77 -17.87
C ASN A 160 16.43 13.98 -17.33
N LEU A 161 15.51 14.63 -16.60
CA LEU A 161 14.33 14.03 -15.97
C LEU A 161 14.69 12.85 -15.08
N ARG A 162 15.62 13.06 -14.14
CA ARG A 162 16.12 12.03 -13.23
C ARG A 162 16.25 12.53 -11.80
N ILE A 163 16.03 11.60 -10.87
CA ILE A 163 16.44 11.75 -9.47
C ILE A 163 17.59 10.78 -9.26
N ASN A 164 18.76 11.30 -8.96
CA ASN A 164 19.97 10.49 -8.70
C ASN A 164 20.19 10.42 -7.18
N PHE A 165 19.88 9.29 -6.59
CA PHE A 165 19.93 9.11 -5.14
C PHE A 165 20.60 7.79 -4.76
N GLU A 166 21.64 7.86 -3.90
CA GLU A 166 22.41 6.69 -3.40
C GLU A 166 22.85 5.70 -4.50
N GLY A 167 23.31 6.23 -5.63
CA GLY A 167 23.79 5.40 -6.76
C GLY A 167 22.68 4.84 -7.66
N HIS A 168 21.43 5.13 -7.38
CA HIS A 168 20.27 4.77 -8.20
C HIS A 168 19.74 5.98 -8.94
N SER A 169 19.16 5.75 -10.12
CA SER A 169 18.52 6.78 -10.95
C SER A 169 17.05 6.47 -11.15
N TYR A 170 16.18 7.41 -10.77
CA TYR A 170 14.73 7.28 -10.87
C TYR A 170 14.20 8.27 -11.89
N GLU A 171 13.13 7.90 -12.59
CA GLU A 171 12.56 8.73 -13.66
C GLU A 171 11.67 9.85 -13.07
N ILE A 172 11.83 11.07 -13.62
CA ILE A 172 10.89 12.18 -13.43
C ILE A 172 9.99 12.21 -14.65
N TYR A 173 8.69 12.10 -14.45
CA TYR A 173 7.71 12.15 -15.52
C TYR A 173 7.44 13.60 -15.94
N LYS A 174 7.09 13.82 -17.20
CA LYS A 174 6.80 15.16 -17.73
C LYS A 174 5.68 15.87 -16.97
N GLU A 175 4.72 15.10 -16.50
CA GLU A 175 3.55 15.57 -15.76
C GLU A 175 3.90 16.17 -14.40
N CYS A 176 5.11 15.93 -13.86
CA CYS A 176 5.52 16.40 -12.54
C CYS A 176 6.70 17.36 -12.53
N ILE A 177 7.17 17.81 -13.70
CA ILE A 177 8.31 18.74 -13.80
C ILE A 177 8.08 19.98 -12.95
N GLU A 178 6.92 20.60 -13.09
CA GLU A 178 6.55 21.81 -12.38
C GLU A 178 6.51 21.62 -10.85
N ASP A 179 5.95 20.48 -10.39
CA ASP A 179 5.96 20.11 -8.97
C ASP A 179 7.39 20.04 -8.42
N PHE A 180 8.31 19.39 -9.14
CA PHE A 180 9.73 19.30 -8.73
C PHE A 180 10.46 20.62 -8.81
N GLU A 181 10.26 21.40 -9.87
CA GLU A 181 10.88 22.72 -10.05
C GLU A 181 10.52 23.64 -8.88
N LYS A 182 9.23 23.73 -8.57
CA LYS A 182 8.74 24.51 -7.42
C LYS A 182 9.27 23.96 -6.10
N ALA A 183 9.22 22.66 -5.87
CA ALA A 183 9.70 22.08 -4.61
C ALA A 183 11.20 22.31 -4.37
N CYS A 184 12.01 22.35 -5.42
CA CYS A 184 13.44 22.62 -5.34
C CYS A 184 13.75 24.10 -5.09
N THR A 185 12.98 25.02 -5.70
CA THR A 185 13.29 26.46 -5.71
C THR A 185 12.54 27.27 -4.64
N LEU A 186 11.39 26.77 -4.17
CA LEU A 186 10.54 27.48 -3.23
C LEU A 186 11.23 27.73 -1.88
N THR A 187 11.26 28.97 -1.44
CA THR A 187 11.86 29.41 -0.18
C THR A 187 10.86 29.63 0.95
N SER A 188 9.60 29.88 0.62
CA SER A 188 8.53 30.10 1.59
C SER A 188 7.22 29.46 1.12
N PHE A 189 6.35 29.13 2.07
CA PHE A 189 5.00 28.63 1.79
C PHE A 189 3.99 29.75 1.99
N GLN A 190 3.03 29.84 1.08
CA GLN A 190 1.87 30.69 1.19
C GLN A 190 0.79 30.07 2.07
N TYR A 191 0.23 30.85 2.97
CA TYR A 191 -0.92 30.50 3.81
C TYR A 191 -2.04 31.50 3.57
N LYS A 192 -3.12 31.02 3.00
CA LYS A 192 -4.32 31.82 2.74
C LYS A 192 -5.26 31.75 3.94
N HIS A 193 -5.63 32.90 4.46
CA HIS A 193 -6.71 33.10 5.41
C HIS A 193 -7.81 33.89 4.71
N PRO A 194 -9.09 33.79 5.08
CA PRO A 194 -10.17 34.54 4.43
C PRO A 194 -9.92 36.04 4.29
N ASN A 195 -9.17 36.64 5.24
CA ASN A 195 -8.94 38.07 5.30
C ASN A 195 -7.51 38.53 4.91
N TYR A 196 -6.55 37.58 4.77
CA TYR A 196 -5.17 37.92 4.45
C TYR A 196 -4.38 36.71 3.95
N THR A 197 -3.28 36.97 3.27
CA THR A 197 -2.30 35.93 2.89
C THR A 197 -1.02 36.21 3.67
N THR A 198 -0.45 35.15 4.24
CA THR A 198 0.85 35.18 4.93
C THR A 198 1.83 34.21 4.27
N TYR A 199 3.12 34.55 4.39
CA TYR A 199 4.20 33.70 3.92
C TYR A 199 5.01 33.19 5.12
N ARG A 200 5.44 31.95 5.08
CA ARG A 200 6.30 31.36 6.12
C ARG A 200 7.49 30.71 5.45
N ASP A 201 8.67 31.16 5.81
CA ASP A 201 9.90 30.63 5.25
C ASP A 201 10.05 29.13 5.55
N ARG A 202 10.55 28.42 4.58
CA ARG A 202 10.96 27.03 4.76
C ARG A 202 12.24 26.99 5.59
N ALA A 203 12.42 25.94 6.37
CA ALA A 203 13.66 25.71 7.09
C ALA A 203 14.86 25.71 6.13
N GLU A 204 16.00 26.22 6.60
CA GLU A 204 17.26 26.19 5.84
C GLU A 204 17.65 24.76 5.49
N GLY A 205 18.29 24.58 4.34
CA GLY A 205 18.76 23.29 3.84
C GLY A 205 18.33 23.03 2.40
N ASN A 206 18.82 21.92 1.87
CA ASN A 206 18.59 21.50 0.49
C ASN A 206 17.65 20.27 0.35
N LEU A 207 17.11 19.74 1.44
CA LEU A 207 16.11 18.67 1.37
C LEU A 207 14.84 19.17 0.69
N ILE A 208 14.33 18.43 -0.29
CA ILE A 208 13.06 18.72 -0.96
C ILE A 208 11.91 18.65 0.05
N MET A 209 11.97 17.70 0.96
CA MET A 209 10.96 17.44 1.98
C MET A 209 11.22 18.22 3.28
N ARG A 210 11.63 19.50 3.20
CA ARG A 210 11.80 20.33 4.40
C ARG A 210 10.52 21.08 4.77
N GLY A 211 10.29 21.22 6.07
CA GLY A 211 9.15 21.94 6.63
C GLY A 211 9.45 23.44 6.87
N ILE A 212 8.61 24.10 7.66
CA ILE A 212 8.76 25.51 8.02
C ILE A 212 9.79 25.70 9.14
N ARG A 213 9.79 24.83 10.12
CA ARG A 213 10.62 24.96 11.34
C ARG A 213 11.73 23.91 11.43
N THR A 214 11.62 22.85 10.64
CA THR A 214 12.54 21.73 10.69
C THR A 214 13.08 21.45 9.31
N PRO A 215 14.41 21.30 9.16
CA PRO A 215 15.00 20.94 7.87
C PRO A 215 14.65 19.52 7.43
N THR A 216 14.11 18.70 8.32
CA THR A 216 13.68 17.32 8.05
C THR A 216 12.21 17.15 8.38
N VAL A 217 11.54 16.24 7.67
CA VAL A 217 10.13 15.89 7.90
C VAL A 217 10.03 14.45 8.38
N ASP A 218 9.22 14.22 9.42
CA ASP A 218 9.00 12.88 9.95
C ASP A 218 7.88 12.17 9.17
N LEU A 219 8.12 10.93 8.76
CA LEU A 219 7.12 10.08 8.12
C LEU A 219 5.86 9.88 8.97
N LYS A 220 6.00 9.93 10.31
CA LYS A 220 4.85 9.87 11.23
C LYS A 220 3.91 11.08 11.06
N THR A 221 4.43 12.20 10.58
CA THR A 221 3.65 13.41 10.32
C THR A 221 3.06 13.42 8.92
N ILE A 222 3.85 13.04 7.89
CA ILE A 222 3.41 13.08 6.49
C ILE A 222 2.33 12.03 6.20
N ARG A 223 2.55 10.78 6.59
CA ARG A 223 1.63 9.68 6.27
C ARG A 223 0.18 9.90 6.72
N PRO A 224 -0.09 10.40 7.95
CA PRO A 224 -1.45 10.74 8.37
C PRO A 224 -2.09 11.84 7.52
N VAL A 225 -1.32 12.87 7.14
CA VAL A 225 -1.84 13.97 6.30
C VAL A 225 -2.25 13.44 4.94
N ILE A 226 -1.37 12.70 4.26
CA ILE A 226 -1.67 12.08 2.96
C ILE A 226 -2.89 11.15 3.07
N ASN A 227 -2.92 10.30 4.08
CA ASN A 227 -4.05 9.37 4.26
C ASN A 227 -5.36 10.10 4.53
N LYS A 228 -5.33 11.23 5.25
CA LYS A 228 -6.50 12.08 5.50
C LYS A 228 -6.98 12.74 4.21
N ARG A 229 -6.08 13.32 3.40
CA ARG A 229 -6.43 13.96 2.12
C ARG A 229 -7.16 12.99 1.18
N PHE A 230 -6.62 11.79 0.99
CA PHE A 230 -7.25 10.76 0.17
C PHE A 230 -8.45 10.04 0.84
N SER A 231 -8.85 10.43 2.05
CA SER A 231 -9.97 9.82 2.78
C SER A 231 -11.22 10.70 2.85
N VAL A 232 -11.25 11.82 2.13
CA VAL A 232 -12.42 12.72 2.09
C VAL A 232 -13.63 11.92 1.60
N ASP A 233 -14.67 11.95 2.43
CA ASP A 233 -15.88 11.18 2.24
C ASP A 233 -16.64 11.65 1.00
N ASP A 234 -16.98 10.72 0.13
CA ASP A 234 -18.17 10.84 -0.70
C ASP A 234 -19.40 10.78 0.23
N ALA A 235 -19.71 11.92 0.87
CA ALA A 235 -20.89 12.09 1.69
C ALA A 235 -22.20 12.09 0.85
N SER A 236 -22.10 11.78 -0.45
CA SER A 236 -23.21 11.88 -1.39
C SER A 236 -23.82 10.55 -1.85
N ASN A 237 -23.35 9.38 -1.39
CA ASN A 237 -23.96 8.11 -1.74
C ASN A 237 -24.15 7.19 -0.54
N GLU A 238 -25.31 7.28 0.08
CA GLU A 238 -25.77 6.46 1.21
C GLU A 238 -26.12 5.00 0.88
N THR A 239 -25.73 4.46 -0.26
CA THR A 239 -26.06 3.07 -0.60
C THR A 239 -24.93 2.39 -1.34
N SER A 240 -23.94 1.96 -0.62
CA SER A 240 -23.27 0.65 -0.74
C SER A 240 -21.98 0.61 0.05
N SER A 241 -21.98 -0.31 0.99
CA SER A 241 -20.84 -0.86 1.73
C SER A 241 -19.43 -0.55 1.25
N ARG A 242 -18.73 0.32 2.00
CA ARG A 242 -17.33 0.14 2.47
C ARG A 242 -16.28 -0.33 1.47
N GLN A 243 -16.10 0.36 0.36
CA GLN A 243 -14.86 0.25 -0.40
C GLN A 243 -14.28 1.63 -0.71
N LYS A 244 -13.80 2.33 0.32
CA LYS A 244 -12.98 3.54 0.14
C LYS A 244 -11.65 3.12 -0.45
N SER A 245 -11.41 3.44 -1.72
CA SER A 245 -10.10 3.30 -2.35
C SER A 245 -9.18 4.38 -1.80
N ARG A 246 -8.51 4.09 -0.70
CA ARG A 246 -7.55 5.04 -0.12
C ARG A 246 -6.23 4.93 -0.85
N LEU A 247 -5.92 5.91 -1.67
CA LEU A 247 -4.55 6.10 -2.12
C LEU A 247 -3.65 6.29 -0.88
N SER A 248 -2.46 5.74 -0.96
CA SER A 248 -1.43 5.89 0.08
C SER A 248 -0.06 5.87 -0.61
N TYR A 249 0.98 6.33 0.08
CA TYR A 249 2.34 6.26 -0.45
C TYR A 249 2.67 4.87 -1.01
N ARG A 250 2.41 3.81 -0.24
CA ARG A 250 2.70 2.43 -0.66
C ARG A 250 1.93 2.00 -1.91
N ARG A 251 0.68 2.42 -2.04
CA ARG A 251 -0.13 2.10 -3.24
C ARG A 251 0.38 2.81 -4.47
N ILE A 252 0.74 4.08 -4.34
CA ILE A 252 1.33 4.86 -5.43
C ILE A 252 2.71 4.29 -5.80
N PHE A 253 3.54 3.92 -4.83
CA PHE A 253 4.80 3.23 -5.06
C PHE A 253 4.61 1.93 -5.87
N LEU A 254 3.70 1.06 -5.43
CA LEU A 254 3.38 -0.16 -6.16
C LEU A 254 2.84 0.13 -7.57
N SER A 255 2.01 1.17 -7.73
CA SER A 255 1.52 1.60 -9.05
C SER A 255 2.67 1.92 -10.00
N GLY A 256 3.67 2.66 -9.53
CA GLY A 256 4.85 2.99 -10.32
C GLY A 256 5.71 1.77 -10.67
N VAL A 257 5.83 0.80 -9.76
CA VAL A 257 6.53 -0.48 -10.03
C VAL A 257 5.84 -1.27 -11.15
N PHE A 258 4.51 -1.26 -11.19
CA PHE A 258 3.75 -1.95 -12.25
C PHE A 258 3.65 -1.15 -13.55
N TYR A 259 3.79 0.17 -13.50
CA TYR A 259 3.76 1.02 -14.69
C TYR A 259 5.04 0.90 -15.52
N ARG A 260 6.18 0.70 -14.89
CA ARG A 260 7.51 0.53 -15.52
C ARG A 260 7.72 -0.88 -16.04
#